data_ae93c1dd813196662216d64a1cc35da7
#
_entry.id   ae93c1dd813196662216d64a1cc35da7
#
_cell.length_a   1.000
_cell.length_b   1.000
_cell.length_c   1.000
_cell.angle_alpha   90.00
_cell.angle_beta   90.00
_cell.angle_gamma   90.00
#
_symmetry.space_group_name_H-M   'P 1'
#
loop_
_entity.id
_entity.type
_entity.pdbx_description
1 polymer ?
#
loop_
_entity_poly.entity_id
_entity_poly.type
_entity_poly.pdbx_seq_one_letter_code
_entity_poly.pdbx_strand_id
1 'polypeptide(L)'
;MRARVIATSLAVALTASGVAGAQGTASSPSPDPVALVDSTGKLAGRPLNETIMLVTFASGVVAPALIRPIYDPDGHTASGLATWQAGGSVLFTSSDCTTGAHVYGSPHAGVRGTAQVETPTGIVLYAAAVGTASTVAVQSILYDTGCAPVKVRQNGLFPVLAIVNLSAAYPPPLSFQ
;
A
#
# COMPACT_ATOMS: atom_id res chain seq x y z
N MET A 1 -56.83 6.10 66.35
CA MET A 1 -56.51 7.53 66.60
C MET A 1 -55.43 7.92 65.60
N ARG A 2 -55.73 8.95 64.79
CA ARG A 2 -54.89 9.42 63.68
C ARG A 2 -53.98 10.56 64.18
N ALA A 3 -52.67 10.47 63.88
CA ALA A 3 -51.77 11.63 64.05
C ALA A 3 -51.14 11.90 62.69
N ARG A 4 -51.45 13.07 62.11
CA ARG A 4 -50.81 13.62 60.88
C ARG A 4 -49.62 14.46 61.34
N VAL A 5 -48.46 14.15 60.75
CA VAL A 5 -47.27 14.99 60.88
C VAL A 5 -47.08 15.69 59.49
N ILE A 6 -47.13 17.02 59.55
CA ILE A 6 -46.91 17.87 58.39
C ILE A 6 -45.41 18.24 58.44
N ALA A 7 -44.68 17.83 57.40
CA ALA A 7 -43.28 18.20 57.23
C ALA A 7 -43.22 19.30 56.18
N THR A 8 -42.74 20.46 56.59
CA THR A 8 -42.54 21.65 55.76
C THR A 8 -41.16 21.54 55.08
N SER A 9 -41.13 21.42 53.80
CA SER A 9 -39.87 21.36 53.03
C SER A 9 -39.45 22.76 52.65
N LEU A 10 -38.26 23.19 53.09
CA LEU A 10 -37.61 24.44 52.70
C LEU A 10 -36.77 24.18 51.46
N ALA A 11 -37.14 24.76 50.31
CA ALA A 11 -36.38 24.64 49.09
C ALA A 11 -35.33 25.80 49.03
N VAL A 12 -34.07 25.42 49.09
CA VAL A 12 -32.96 26.36 48.85
C VAL A 12 -32.58 26.23 47.37
N ALA A 13 -32.83 27.29 46.59
CA ALA A 13 -32.39 27.39 45.20
C ALA A 13 -30.94 27.88 45.17
N LEU A 14 -29.99 27.03 44.84
CA LEU A 14 -28.63 27.41 44.49
C LEU A 14 -28.58 27.68 42.97
N THR A 15 -28.45 28.96 42.57
CA THR A 15 -28.13 29.31 41.21
C THR A 15 -26.61 29.21 41.00
N ALA A 16 -26.17 28.13 40.38
CA ALA A 16 -24.83 27.95 39.91
C ALA A 16 -24.70 28.59 38.52
N SER A 17 -24.09 29.79 38.47
CA SER A 17 -23.70 30.44 37.22
C SER A 17 -22.48 29.71 36.64
N GLY A 18 -22.75 28.72 35.76
CA GLY A 18 -21.73 28.00 35.02
C GLY A 18 -21.21 28.91 33.89
N VAL A 19 -19.98 29.40 34.01
CA VAL A 19 -19.23 29.97 32.90
C VAL A 19 -18.89 28.83 31.95
N ALA A 20 -19.65 28.67 30.87
CA ALA A 20 -19.30 27.77 29.77
C ALA A 20 -18.09 28.35 29.02
N GLY A 21 -16.90 27.98 29.47
CA GLY A 21 -15.68 28.15 28.68
C GLY A 21 -15.78 27.28 27.44
N ALA A 22 -16.10 27.87 26.29
CA ALA A 22 -15.95 27.22 24.99
C ALA A 22 -14.45 26.96 24.78
N GLN A 23 -13.98 25.78 25.18
CA GLN A 23 -12.71 25.25 24.73
C GLN A 23 -12.91 24.86 23.24
N GLY A 24 -12.70 25.84 22.36
CA GLY A 24 -12.50 25.57 20.96
C GLY A 24 -11.26 24.68 20.85
N THR A 25 -11.48 23.37 20.69
CA THR A 25 -10.43 22.47 20.23
C THR A 25 -10.05 22.94 18.82
N ALA A 26 -9.01 23.76 18.73
CA ALA A 26 -8.33 24.00 17.48
C ALA A 26 -7.81 22.62 17.03
N SER A 27 -8.56 21.96 16.18
CA SER A 27 -8.05 20.80 15.44
C SER A 27 -6.87 21.30 14.64
N SER A 28 -5.66 20.96 15.08
CA SER A 28 -4.47 21.15 14.27
C SER A 28 -4.75 20.52 12.90
N PRO A 29 -4.57 21.26 11.80
CA PRO A 29 -4.74 20.67 10.48
C PRO A 29 -3.84 19.43 10.43
N SER A 30 -4.45 18.25 10.25
CA SER A 30 -3.68 17.05 9.96
C SER A 30 -2.92 17.33 8.66
N PRO A 31 -1.60 17.15 8.63
CA PRO A 31 -0.87 17.33 7.38
C PRO A 31 -1.53 16.47 6.31
N ASP A 32 -1.77 17.04 5.15
CA ASP A 32 -2.32 16.29 4.02
C ASP A 32 -1.45 15.06 3.78
N PRO A 33 -2.05 13.89 3.62
CA PRO A 33 -1.27 12.68 3.41
C PRO A 33 -0.46 12.83 2.13
N VAL A 34 0.85 12.69 2.24
CA VAL A 34 1.74 12.71 1.07
C VAL A 34 1.25 11.69 0.04
N ALA A 35 1.12 12.13 -1.20
CA ALA A 35 0.70 11.30 -2.31
C ALA A 35 1.79 11.22 -3.38
N LEU A 36 1.82 10.14 -4.12
CA LEU A 36 2.67 10.00 -5.30
C LEU A 36 1.79 10.17 -6.54
N VAL A 37 2.14 11.10 -7.41
CA VAL A 37 1.47 11.32 -8.69
C VAL A 37 2.42 11.04 -9.86
N ASP A 38 1.86 10.61 -10.98
CA ASP A 38 2.62 10.37 -12.21
C ASP A 38 2.85 11.66 -13.01
N SER A 39 3.54 11.55 -14.13
CA SER A 39 3.86 12.68 -15.01
C SER A 39 2.63 13.37 -15.61
N THR A 40 1.45 12.77 -15.52
CA THR A 40 0.16 13.34 -15.98
C THR A 40 -0.64 13.99 -14.84
N GLY A 41 -0.14 13.91 -13.58
CA GLY A 41 -0.83 14.38 -12.38
C GLY A 41 -1.83 13.37 -11.80
N LYS A 42 -1.88 12.14 -12.32
CA LYS A 42 -2.75 11.09 -11.82
C LYS A 42 -2.16 10.48 -10.55
N LEU A 43 -2.99 10.27 -9.52
CA LEU A 43 -2.60 9.58 -8.30
C LEU A 43 -2.11 8.16 -8.61
N ALA A 44 -0.83 7.90 -8.36
CA ALA A 44 -0.20 6.60 -8.53
C ALA A 44 -0.28 5.75 -7.25
N GLY A 45 -0.21 6.40 -6.08
CA GLY A 45 -0.29 5.69 -4.81
C GLY A 45 0.02 6.57 -3.61
N ARG A 46 0.11 5.91 -2.44
CA ARG A 46 0.50 6.56 -1.18
C ARG A 46 1.78 5.93 -0.64
N PRO A 47 2.73 6.73 -0.13
CA PRO A 47 3.96 6.18 0.41
C PRO A 47 3.69 5.36 1.67
N LEU A 48 4.31 4.19 1.74
CA LEU A 48 4.47 3.43 2.97
C LEU A 48 5.78 3.80 3.65
N ASN A 49 6.80 4.04 2.84
CA ASN A 49 8.10 4.62 3.22
C ASN A 49 8.74 5.25 1.96
N GLU A 50 10.01 5.64 2.04
CA GLU A 50 10.74 6.30 0.95
C GLU A 50 10.95 5.47 -0.33
N THR A 51 10.81 4.14 -0.23
CA THR A 51 11.06 3.21 -1.34
C THR A 51 9.87 2.32 -1.68
N ILE A 52 8.81 2.36 -0.88
CA ILE A 52 7.62 1.52 -1.05
C ILE A 52 6.36 2.37 -1.10
N MET A 53 5.58 2.17 -2.14
CA MET A 53 4.28 2.80 -2.36
C MET A 53 3.16 1.78 -2.27
N LEU A 54 2.02 2.17 -1.74
CA LEU A 54 0.78 1.41 -1.86
C LEU A 54 0.04 1.85 -3.12
N VAL A 55 -0.02 0.99 -4.12
CA VAL A 55 -0.72 1.22 -5.38
C VAL A 55 -2.08 0.53 -5.34
N THR A 56 -3.12 1.21 -5.81
CA THR A 56 -4.47 0.64 -5.94
C THR A 56 -4.72 0.27 -7.40
N PHE A 57 -4.98 -1.01 -7.63
CA PHE A 57 -5.37 -1.53 -8.95
C PHE A 57 -6.81 -1.14 -9.30
N ALA A 58 -7.15 -1.19 -10.58
CA ALA A 58 -8.52 -0.94 -11.03
C ALA A 58 -9.55 -1.92 -10.42
N SER A 59 -9.10 -3.12 -10.02
CA SER A 59 -9.91 -4.10 -9.30
C SER A 59 -10.14 -3.78 -7.80
N GLY A 60 -9.60 -2.67 -7.29
CA GLY A 60 -9.63 -2.32 -5.86
C GLY A 60 -8.56 -3.05 -5.02
N VAL A 61 -7.74 -3.91 -5.61
CA VAL A 61 -6.61 -4.55 -4.93
C VAL A 61 -5.58 -3.48 -4.60
N VAL A 62 -5.12 -3.46 -3.33
CA VAL A 62 -4.01 -2.60 -2.89
C VAL A 62 -2.79 -3.47 -2.65
N ALA A 63 -1.65 -3.07 -3.21
CA ALA A 63 -0.40 -3.82 -3.08
C ALA A 63 0.82 -2.89 -3.03
N PRO A 64 1.90 -3.30 -2.33
CA PRO A 64 3.14 -2.53 -2.30
C PRO A 64 3.85 -2.58 -3.65
N ALA A 65 4.39 -1.44 -4.05
CA ALA A 65 5.22 -1.29 -5.23
C ALA A 65 6.51 -0.56 -4.87
N LEU A 66 7.62 -0.96 -5.47
CA LEU A 66 8.93 -0.37 -5.25
C LEU A 66 9.12 0.86 -6.14
N ILE A 67 9.69 1.91 -5.55
CA ILE A 67 10.15 3.10 -6.27
C ILE A 67 11.62 3.36 -5.97
N ARG A 68 12.28 4.06 -6.87
CA ARG A 68 13.64 4.55 -6.71
C ARG A 68 13.64 6.07 -6.89
N PRO A 69 14.18 6.82 -5.92
CA PRO A 69 14.39 8.26 -6.08
C PRO A 69 15.27 8.56 -7.29
N ILE A 70 14.98 9.68 -7.97
CA ILE A 70 15.86 10.25 -8.98
C ILE A 70 16.69 11.32 -8.30
N TYR A 71 17.99 11.23 -8.49
CA TYR A 71 18.95 12.20 -7.94
C TYR A 71 19.31 13.25 -8.98
N ASP A 72 19.62 14.44 -8.53
CA ASP A 72 20.17 15.50 -9.35
C ASP A 72 21.55 15.08 -9.93
N PRO A 73 22.08 15.79 -10.92
CA PRO A 73 23.37 15.44 -11.55
C PRO A 73 24.57 15.38 -10.57
N ASP A 74 24.44 15.98 -9.37
CA ASP A 74 25.44 15.86 -8.31
C ASP A 74 25.49 14.44 -7.69
N GLY A 75 24.45 13.61 -7.93
CA GLY A 75 24.30 12.25 -7.41
C GLY A 75 24.00 12.17 -5.92
N HIS A 76 23.81 13.29 -5.24
CA HIS A 76 23.63 13.36 -3.78
C HIS A 76 22.28 13.95 -3.37
N THR A 77 21.75 14.88 -4.15
CA THR A 77 20.51 15.57 -3.86
C THR A 77 19.33 14.87 -4.53
N ALA A 78 18.32 14.44 -3.77
CA ALA A 78 17.10 13.89 -4.34
C ALA A 78 16.31 15.01 -5.05
N SER A 79 15.97 14.80 -6.32
CA SER A 79 15.26 15.78 -7.13
C SER A 79 13.78 15.97 -6.74
N GLY A 80 13.28 15.22 -5.75
CA GLY A 80 11.86 15.15 -5.43
C GLY A 80 11.06 14.29 -6.42
N LEU A 81 11.73 13.67 -7.39
CA LEU A 81 11.16 12.77 -8.37
C LEU A 81 11.55 11.32 -8.07
N ALA A 82 10.74 10.39 -8.58
CA ALA A 82 11.01 8.95 -8.49
C ALA A 82 10.65 8.24 -9.80
N THR A 83 11.09 7.00 -9.91
CA THR A 83 10.68 6.09 -10.96
C THR A 83 10.31 4.73 -10.37
N TRP A 84 9.55 3.92 -11.10
CA TRP A 84 9.31 2.54 -10.70
C TRP A 84 10.62 1.75 -10.72
N GLN A 85 10.78 0.87 -9.75
CA GLN A 85 11.95 0.02 -9.61
C GLN A 85 11.58 -1.44 -9.79
N ALA A 86 12.34 -2.16 -10.59
CA ALA A 86 12.26 -3.62 -10.64
C ALA A 86 12.78 -4.23 -9.33
N GLY A 87 12.19 -5.34 -8.91
CA GLY A 87 12.60 -6.08 -7.71
C GLY A 87 11.78 -7.35 -7.51
N GLY A 88 12.46 -8.46 -7.35
CA GLY A 88 11.86 -9.77 -7.19
C GLY A 88 11.82 -10.58 -8.47
N SER A 89 11.05 -11.66 -8.42
CA SER A 89 10.84 -12.58 -9.55
C SER A 89 9.45 -13.17 -9.46
N VAL A 90 8.91 -13.58 -10.61
CA VAL A 90 7.63 -14.27 -10.70
C VAL A 90 7.88 -15.71 -11.09
N LEU A 91 7.30 -16.65 -10.35
CA LEU A 91 7.45 -18.08 -10.52
C LEU A 91 6.22 -18.65 -11.25
N PHE A 92 6.42 -19.51 -12.23
CA PHE A 92 5.35 -20.05 -13.06
C PHE A 92 5.28 -21.56 -13.01
N THR A 93 4.06 -22.10 -13.14
CA THR A 93 3.85 -23.53 -13.30
C THR A 93 3.97 -23.97 -14.77
N SER A 94 4.02 -23.03 -15.71
CA SER A 94 4.37 -23.29 -17.12
C SER A 94 5.86 -23.08 -17.36
N SER A 95 6.41 -23.69 -18.41
CA SER A 95 7.83 -23.59 -18.75
C SER A 95 8.23 -22.31 -19.52
N ASP A 96 7.26 -21.47 -19.89
CA ASP A 96 7.38 -20.32 -20.78
C ASP A 96 6.99 -18.98 -20.10
N CYS A 97 6.84 -18.97 -18.78
CA CYS A 97 6.42 -17.80 -17.99
C CYS A 97 5.06 -17.19 -18.40
N THR A 98 4.12 -18.01 -18.89
CA THR A 98 2.83 -17.50 -19.37
C THR A 98 1.67 -17.79 -18.43
N THR A 99 1.67 -18.93 -17.73
CA THR A 99 0.53 -19.35 -16.91
C THR A 99 0.94 -19.84 -15.52
N GLY A 100 0.01 -19.72 -14.58
CA GLY A 100 0.22 -20.15 -13.21
C GLY A 100 1.26 -19.32 -12.47
N ALA A 101 1.17 -18.01 -12.57
CA ALA A 101 2.05 -17.06 -11.90
C ALA A 101 1.89 -17.10 -10.38
N HIS A 102 3.00 -17.12 -9.67
CA HIS A 102 3.11 -17.08 -8.22
C HIS A 102 4.19 -16.08 -7.80
N VAL A 103 4.03 -15.52 -6.61
CA VAL A 103 5.05 -14.67 -5.96
C VAL A 103 5.21 -15.11 -4.52
N TYR A 104 6.32 -14.73 -3.90
CA TYR A 104 6.53 -14.93 -2.47
C TYR A 104 5.60 -14.05 -1.65
N GLY A 105 5.24 -14.51 -0.46
CA GLY A 105 4.52 -13.70 0.53
C GLY A 105 5.35 -12.52 1.00
N SER A 106 4.66 -11.48 1.48
CA SER A 106 5.32 -10.39 2.18
C SER A 106 5.84 -10.86 3.55
N PRO A 107 7.02 -10.43 3.98
CA PRO A 107 7.48 -10.64 5.36
C PRO A 107 6.66 -9.82 6.37
N HIS A 108 5.86 -8.85 5.92
CA HIS A 108 5.08 -7.98 6.78
C HIS A 108 3.61 -8.43 6.85
N ALA A 109 3.10 -8.60 8.08
CA ALA A 109 1.73 -8.97 8.31
C ALA A 109 0.76 -7.93 7.69
N GLY A 110 -0.29 -8.42 7.03
CA GLY A 110 -1.31 -7.57 6.40
C GLY A 110 -0.91 -6.95 5.07
N VAL A 111 0.33 -7.12 4.62
CA VAL A 111 0.81 -6.63 3.33
C VAL A 111 0.89 -7.80 2.33
N ARG A 112 0.38 -7.59 1.11
CA ARG A 112 0.46 -8.61 0.06
C ARG A 112 1.90 -8.80 -0.41
N GLY A 113 2.26 -10.03 -0.74
CA GLY A 113 3.48 -10.31 -1.48
C GLY A 113 3.39 -9.72 -2.88
N THR A 114 4.48 -9.18 -3.38
CA THR A 114 4.59 -8.64 -4.73
C THR A 114 5.93 -8.96 -5.36
N ALA A 115 5.95 -8.94 -6.69
CA ALA A 115 7.18 -8.87 -7.47
C ALA A 115 7.02 -7.81 -8.56
N GLN A 116 8.05 -7.05 -8.81
CA GLN A 116 8.13 -6.08 -9.90
C GLN A 116 9.22 -6.49 -10.87
N VAL A 117 8.84 -6.71 -12.11
CA VAL A 117 9.75 -7.20 -13.14
C VAL A 117 9.82 -6.19 -14.27
N GLU A 118 11.03 -5.89 -14.72
CA GLU A 118 11.24 -5.09 -15.90
C GLU A 118 10.94 -5.94 -17.16
N THR A 119 10.16 -5.36 -18.05
CA THR A 119 9.78 -5.98 -19.32
C THR A 119 10.04 -4.98 -20.47
N PRO A 120 10.02 -5.40 -21.74
CA PRO A 120 10.13 -4.48 -22.86
C PRO A 120 9.07 -3.36 -22.88
N THR A 121 7.97 -3.53 -22.17
CA THR A 121 6.87 -2.54 -22.09
C THR A 121 6.90 -1.72 -20.78
N GLY A 122 7.92 -1.89 -19.94
CA GLY A 122 8.10 -1.20 -18.67
C GLY A 122 8.00 -2.10 -17.45
N ILE A 123 7.87 -1.51 -16.27
CA ILE A 123 7.80 -2.23 -15.01
C ILE A 123 6.40 -2.81 -14.79
N VAL A 124 6.32 -4.12 -14.59
CA VAL A 124 5.08 -4.85 -14.33
C VAL A 124 5.07 -5.34 -12.89
N LEU A 125 4.01 -4.99 -12.16
CA LEU A 125 3.76 -5.42 -10.78
C LEU A 125 2.81 -6.62 -10.77
N TYR A 126 3.22 -7.67 -10.08
CA TYR A 126 2.45 -8.88 -9.79
C TYR A 126 2.10 -8.88 -8.31
N ALA A 127 0.82 -8.92 -7.98
CA ALA A 127 0.33 -8.90 -6.60
C ALA A 127 -0.31 -10.24 -6.22
N ALA A 128 0.10 -10.77 -5.07
CA ALA A 128 -0.38 -12.03 -4.51
C ALA A 128 -1.88 -11.98 -4.16
N ALA A 129 -2.56 -13.10 -4.25
CA ALA A 129 -3.82 -13.33 -3.57
C ALA A 129 -3.60 -13.34 -2.04
N VAL A 130 -4.65 -13.01 -1.28
CA VAL A 130 -4.69 -13.31 0.16
C VAL A 130 -4.96 -14.81 0.34
N GLY A 131 -4.43 -15.39 1.40
CA GLY A 131 -4.68 -16.80 1.68
C GLY A 131 -3.48 -17.49 2.33
N THR A 132 -3.41 -18.80 2.16
CA THR A 132 -2.35 -19.61 2.70
C THR A 132 -1.27 -19.87 1.65
N ALA A 133 -0.01 -19.76 2.04
CA ALA A 133 1.11 -20.10 1.19
C ALA A 133 1.07 -21.59 0.80
N SER A 134 1.47 -21.88 -0.41
CA SER A 134 1.50 -23.25 -0.95
C SER A 134 2.90 -23.66 -1.39
N THR A 135 3.08 -24.97 -1.54
CA THR A 135 4.25 -25.55 -2.22
C THR A 135 3.88 -25.82 -3.67
N VAL A 136 4.61 -25.20 -4.59
CA VAL A 136 4.33 -25.23 -6.02
C VAL A 136 5.46 -25.90 -6.78
N ALA A 137 5.13 -26.68 -7.79
CA ALA A 137 6.08 -27.17 -8.78
C ALA A 137 6.32 -26.07 -9.82
N VAL A 138 7.43 -25.36 -9.70
CA VAL A 138 7.82 -24.26 -10.57
C VAL A 138 8.55 -24.81 -11.79
N GLN A 139 8.15 -24.37 -12.98
CA GLN A 139 8.75 -24.77 -14.26
C GLN A 139 9.50 -23.63 -14.96
N SER A 140 9.21 -22.39 -14.62
CA SER A 140 9.97 -21.23 -15.10
C SER A 140 9.92 -20.08 -14.10
N ILE A 141 10.89 -19.18 -14.20
CA ILE A 141 10.97 -17.95 -13.41
C ILE A 141 11.19 -16.78 -14.37
N LEU A 142 10.38 -15.73 -14.19
CA LEU A 142 10.55 -14.47 -14.89
C LEU A 142 11.38 -13.52 -14.01
N TYR A 143 12.50 -13.09 -14.56
CA TYR A 143 13.40 -12.08 -14.05
C TYR A 143 13.38 -10.84 -14.97
N ASP A 144 14.07 -9.77 -14.58
CA ASP A 144 14.28 -8.59 -15.43
C ASP A 144 15.05 -8.92 -16.72
N THR A 145 15.83 -9.99 -16.69
CA THR A 145 16.58 -10.51 -17.88
C THR A 145 15.74 -11.42 -18.78
N GLY A 146 14.48 -11.69 -18.38
CA GLY A 146 13.57 -12.53 -19.14
C GLY A 146 13.19 -13.83 -18.44
N CYS A 147 12.52 -14.71 -19.18
CA CYS A 147 12.04 -16.00 -18.71
C CYS A 147 13.15 -17.06 -18.72
N ALA A 148 13.38 -17.70 -17.59
CA ALA A 148 14.33 -18.81 -17.43
C ALA A 148 13.59 -20.10 -17.06
N PRO A 149 13.76 -21.22 -17.80
CA PRO A 149 13.19 -22.50 -17.44
C PRO A 149 13.89 -23.08 -16.21
N VAL A 150 13.10 -23.65 -15.29
CA VAL A 150 13.57 -24.34 -14.09
C VAL A 150 12.70 -25.57 -13.83
N LYS A 151 13.14 -26.46 -12.93
CA LYS A 151 12.31 -27.56 -12.42
C LYS A 151 12.57 -27.73 -10.93
N VAL A 152 11.84 -26.97 -10.11
CA VAL A 152 12.02 -26.98 -8.66
C VAL A 152 10.67 -27.01 -7.93
N ARG A 153 10.64 -27.53 -6.71
CA ARG A 153 9.52 -27.34 -5.79
C ARG A 153 9.86 -26.20 -4.85
N GLN A 154 8.97 -25.21 -4.79
CA GLN A 154 9.20 -24.03 -4.00
C GLN A 154 8.05 -23.82 -3.00
N ASN A 155 8.40 -23.55 -1.75
CA ASN A 155 7.47 -23.28 -0.66
C ASN A 155 7.22 -21.78 -0.50
N GLY A 156 6.16 -21.43 0.23
CA GLY A 156 5.89 -20.03 0.60
C GLY A 156 5.33 -19.19 -0.54
N LEU A 157 4.78 -19.82 -1.57
CA LEU A 157 4.26 -19.17 -2.75
C LEU A 157 2.75 -18.89 -2.66
N PHE A 158 2.35 -17.75 -3.17
CA PHE A 158 0.97 -17.32 -3.30
C PHE A 158 0.63 -17.12 -4.78
N PRO A 159 -0.54 -17.57 -5.25
CA PRO A 159 -0.95 -17.31 -6.61
C PRO A 159 -1.10 -15.81 -6.85
N VAL A 160 -0.75 -15.35 -8.04
CA VAL A 160 -0.95 -13.96 -8.44
C VAL A 160 -2.43 -13.71 -8.67
N LEU A 161 -2.96 -12.66 -8.02
CA LEU A 161 -4.35 -12.21 -8.14
C LEU A 161 -4.50 -11.09 -9.17
N ALA A 162 -3.52 -10.19 -9.23
CA ALA A 162 -3.60 -9.00 -10.07
C ALA A 162 -2.23 -8.67 -10.67
N ILE A 163 -2.26 -8.16 -11.89
CA ILE A 163 -1.08 -7.74 -12.65
C ILE A 163 -1.36 -6.35 -13.21
N VAL A 164 -0.39 -5.44 -13.08
CA VAL A 164 -0.47 -4.10 -13.68
C VAL A 164 0.88 -3.69 -14.26
N ASN A 165 0.88 -3.15 -15.47
CA ASN A 165 2.03 -2.45 -16.00
C ASN A 165 2.06 -1.04 -15.39
N LEU A 166 2.95 -0.84 -14.39
CA LEU A 166 3.06 0.42 -13.66
C LEU A 166 3.50 1.56 -14.57
N SER A 167 4.45 1.30 -15.47
CA SER A 167 4.96 2.33 -16.39
C SER A 167 3.91 2.82 -17.37
N ALA A 168 2.96 1.96 -17.76
CA ALA A 168 1.85 2.33 -18.64
C ALA A 168 0.68 2.95 -17.88
N ALA A 169 0.37 2.42 -16.68
CA ALA A 169 -0.75 2.89 -15.86
C ALA A 169 -0.46 4.23 -15.16
N TYR A 170 0.82 4.46 -14.82
CA TYR A 170 1.32 5.64 -14.11
C TYR A 170 2.72 6.00 -14.66
N PRO A 171 2.77 6.72 -15.78
CA PRO A 171 4.03 7.06 -16.45
C PRO A 171 4.99 7.87 -15.57
N PRO A 172 6.28 7.48 -15.49
CA PRO A 172 7.28 8.28 -14.79
C PRO A 172 7.62 9.58 -15.58
N PRO A 173 8.24 10.60 -14.95
CA PRO A 173 8.64 10.62 -13.55
C PRO A 173 7.45 10.75 -12.60
N LEU A 174 7.61 10.15 -11.42
CA LEU A 174 6.66 10.27 -10.32
C LEU A 174 7.09 11.40 -9.41
N SER A 175 6.15 12.16 -8.82
CA SER A 175 6.45 13.25 -7.88
C SER A 175 5.64 13.13 -6.60
N PHE A 176 6.25 13.50 -5.48
CA PHE A 176 5.58 13.59 -4.19
C PHE A 176 4.83 14.93 -4.08
N GLN A 177 3.58 14.89 -3.61
CA GLN A 177 2.73 16.05 -3.37
C GLN A 177 2.08 15.98 -1.99
#